data_7907c8c3b8a71d6c8e660cbf6be723ee
#
_entry.id   7907c8c3b8a71d6c8e660cbf6be723ee
#
_cell.length_a   1.000
_cell.length_b   1.000
_cell.length_c   1.000
_cell.angle_alpha   90.00
_cell.angle_beta   90.00
_cell.angle_gamma   90.00
#
_symmetry.space_group_name_H-M   'P 1'
#
loop_
_entity.id
_entity.type
_entity.pdbx_description
1 polymer ?
#
loop_
_entity_poly.entity_id
_entity_poly.type
_entity_poly.pdbx_seq_one_letter_code
_entity_poly.pdbx_strand_id
1 'polypeptide(L)'
;MTEAPRKSGLGVKLARVLSLQVGLISLVVIAGIYVTNTIVQDFLVREALEAEAEYFWSLYQADDLQALPDTANLRGYITLENNIQDVPGELRSYVDGFLGRVTFAGKQPTLYVSERNGARLYLVFDNENVSELAFYFGILPLSVALVLIYGLSFLTYRLSHKAISPIVSLADYLEEYRFGQTHELT
;
A
#
# COMPACT_ATOMS: atom_id res chain seq x y z
N MET A 1 35.71 -39.00 13.84
CA MET A 1 35.49 -38.23 12.61
C MET A 1 34.91 -36.91 13.04
N THR A 2 35.76 -35.90 13.15
CA THR A 2 35.37 -34.56 13.63
C THR A 2 35.17 -33.71 12.36
N GLU A 3 33.91 -33.40 12.04
CA GLU A 3 33.60 -32.47 10.95
C GLU A 3 34.13 -31.08 11.31
N ALA A 4 35.08 -30.60 10.51
CA ALA A 4 35.57 -29.22 10.60
C ALA A 4 34.44 -28.24 10.27
N PRO A 5 34.25 -27.16 11.04
CA PRO A 5 33.22 -26.18 10.76
C PRO A 5 33.53 -25.49 9.40
N ARG A 6 32.63 -25.67 8.43
CA ARG A 6 32.67 -24.96 7.14
C ARG A 6 32.71 -23.45 7.42
N LYS A 7 33.87 -22.82 7.27
CA LYS A 7 34.02 -21.37 7.33
C LYS A 7 33.14 -20.79 6.23
N SER A 8 32.02 -20.20 6.61
CA SER A 8 31.16 -19.49 5.66
C SER A 8 31.98 -18.37 5.02
N GLY A 9 32.31 -18.51 3.73
CA GLY A 9 33.11 -17.56 3.01
C GLY A 9 32.52 -16.14 3.07
N LEU A 10 33.38 -15.14 2.94
CA LEU A 10 33.02 -13.71 2.97
C LEU A 10 31.81 -13.39 2.06
N GLY A 11 31.73 -14.09 0.90
CA GLY A 11 30.59 -13.96 -0.03
C GLY A 11 29.23 -14.35 0.56
N VAL A 12 29.18 -15.41 1.40
CA VAL A 12 27.93 -15.84 2.03
C VAL A 12 27.49 -14.83 3.09
N LYS A 13 28.42 -14.24 3.85
CA LYS A 13 28.10 -13.19 4.82
C LYS A 13 27.58 -11.93 4.12
N LEU A 14 28.22 -11.50 3.03
CA LEU A 14 27.81 -10.35 2.23
C LEU A 14 26.44 -10.59 1.60
N ALA A 15 26.20 -11.76 1.02
CA ALA A 15 24.89 -12.13 0.48
C ALA A 15 23.78 -12.08 1.52
N ARG A 16 24.05 -12.55 2.74
CA ARG A 16 23.08 -12.51 3.83
C ARG A 16 22.74 -11.08 4.26
N VAL A 17 23.75 -10.22 4.38
CA VAL A 17 23.54 -8.81 4.74
C VAL A 17 22.73 -8.09 3.66
N LEU A 18 23.08 -8.27 2.39
CA LEU A 18 22.32 -7.68 1.26
C LEU A 18 20.88 -8.18 1.22
N SER A 19 20.65 -9.48 1.40
CA SER A 19 19.31 -10.07 1.43
C SER A 19 18.48 -9.53 2.59
N LEU A 20 19.09 -9.36 3.75
CA LEU A 20 18.43 -8.81 4.93
C LEU A 20 18.06 -7.34 4.73
N GLN A 21 18.96 -6.54 4.14
CA GLN A 21 18.71 -5.13 3.83
C GLN A 21 17.57 -4.99 2.81
N VAL A 22 17.59 -5.78 1.74
CA VAL A 22 16.55 -5.78 0.72
C VAL A 22 15.21 -6.21 1.31
N GLY A 23 15.18 -7.25 2.16
CA GLY A 23 13.99 -7.68 2.86
C GLY A 23 13.42 -6.59 3.78
N LEU A 24 14.28 -5.86 4.50
CA LEU A 24 13.86 -4.77 5.37
C LEU A 24 13.24 -3.61 4.56
N ILE A 25 13.87 -3.21 3.46
CA ILE A 25 13.33 -2.17 2.57
C ILE A 25 11.95 -2.56 2.04
N SER A 26 11.80 -3.81 1.58
CA SER A 26 10.51 -4.30 1.09
C SER A 26 9.43 -4.29 2.16
N LEU A 27 9.76 -4.68 3.39
CA LEU A 27 8.82 -4.64 4.50
C LEU A 27 8.35 -3.20 4.79
N VAL A 28 9.27 -2.25 4.82
CA VAL A 28 8.94 -0.82 5.03
C VAL A 28 8.04 -0.28 3.92
N VAL A 29 8.34 -0.64 2.67
CA VAL A 29 7.52 -0.21 1.52
C VAL A 29 6.11 -0.80 1.59
N ILE A 30 5.97 -2.10 1.86
CA ILE A 30 4.66 -2.76 1.98
C ILE A 30 3.86 -2.15 3.14
N ALA A 31 4.51 -1.94 4.29
CA ALA A 31 3.87 -1.28 5.43
C ALA A 31 3.43 0.15 5.08
N GLY A 32 4.27 0.92 4.37
CA GLY A 32 3.94 2.26 3.90
C GLY A 32 2.71 2.29 2.98
N ILE A 33 2.63 1.37 2.02
CA ILE A 33 1.46 1.23 1.14
C ILE A 33 0.20 0.95 1.96
N TYR A 34 0.28 0.00 2.89
CA TYR A 34 -0.85 -0.37 3.72
C TYR A 34 -1.35 0.81 4.57
N VAL A 35 -0.44 1.50 5.24
CA VAL A 35 -0.77 2.68 6.07
C VAL A 35 -1.37 3.80 5.21
N THR A 36 -0.78 4.11 4.06
CA THR A 36 -1.29 5.14 3.14
C THR A 36 -2.71 4.80 2.66
N ASN A 37 -2.94 3.54 2.27
CA ASN A 37 -4.26 3.11 1.81
C ASN A 37 -5.33 3.25 2.92
N THR A 38 -4.98 2.87 4.16
CA THR A 38 -5.89 3.03 5.30
C THR A 38 -6.19 4.49 5.60
N ILE A 39 -5.16 5.35 5.62
CA ILE A 39 -5.35 6.79 5.87
C ILE A 39 -6.23 7.43 4.79
N VAL A 40 -5.98 7.12 3.51
CA VAL A 40 -6.77 7.69 2.41
C VAL A 40 -8.23 7.25 2.50
N GLN A 41 -8.49 5.97 2.73
CA GLN A 41 -9.86 5.44 2.72
C GLN A 41 -10.68 5.83 3.97
N ASP A 42 -10.07 5.82 5.14
CA ASP A 42 -10.82 6.01 6.38
C ASP A 42 -10.83 7.47 6.83
N PHE A 43 -9.77 8.22 6.59
CA PHE A 43 -9.67 9.59 7.05
C PHE A 43 -10.07 10.63 5.99
N LEU A 44 -9.44 10.60 4.82
CA LEU A 44 -9.71 11.63 3.80
C LEU A 44 -11.10 11.52 3.19
N VAL A 45 -11.59 10.30 2.96
CA VAL A 45 -12.95 10.09 2.44
C VAL A 45 -13.99 10.52 3.47
N ARG A 46 -13.76 10.22 4.74
CA ARG A 46 -14.63 10.67 5.82
C ARG A 46 -14.72 12.19 5.89
N GLU A 47 -13.58 12.87 5.94
CA GLU A 47 -13.48 14.34 6.00
C GLU A 47 -14.17 14.98 4.78
N ALA A 48 -13.96 14.41 3.58
CA ALA A 48 -14.61 14.91 2.37
C ALA A 48 -16.13 14.75 2.40
N LEU A 49 -16.64 13.62 2.90
CA LEU A 49 -18.07 13.38 3.00
C LEU A 49 -18.74 14.23 4.09
N GLU A 50 -18.05 14.47 5.20
CA GLU A 50 -18.51 15.39 6.25
C GLU A 50 -18.59 16.82 5.71
N ALA A 51 -17.57 17.29 4.99
CA ALA A 51 -17.57 18.62 4.39
C ALA A 51 -18.67 18.77 3.32
N GLU A 52 -18.88 17.75 2.48
CA GLU A 52 -19.95 17.76 1.47
C GLU A 52 -21.34 17.78 2.10
N ALA A 53 -21.56 17.02 3.18
CA ALA A 53 -22.81 17.04 3.91
C ALA A 53 -23.06 18.42 4.55
N GLU A 54 -22.04 19.04 5.14
CA GLU A 54 -22.17 20.40 5.71
C GLU A 54 -22.48 21.43 4.64
N TYR A 55 -21.80 21.33 3.49
CA TYR A 55 -22.08 22.20 2.34
C TYR A 55 -23.52 22.04 1.84
N PHE A 56 -23.98 20.79 1.67
CA PHE A 56 -25.36 20.50 1.30
C PHE A 56 -26.35 21.12 2.29
N TRP A 57 -26.17 20.90 3.59
CA TRP A 57 -27.07 21.46 4.59
C TRP A 57 -27.09 22.98 4.64
N SER A 58 -25.97 23.62 4.36
CA SER A 58 -25.91 25.09 4.30
C SER A 58 -26.76 25.68 3.15
N LEU A 59 -26.79 24.99 2.01
CA LEU A 59 -27.62 25.37 0.87
C LEU A 59 -29.09 24.96 1.06
N TYR A 60 -29.34 23.79 1.59
CA TYR A 60 -30.69 23.27 1.85
C TYR A 60 -31.49 24.15 2.82
N GLN A 61 -30.82 24.77 3.80
CA GLN A 61 -31.47 25.75 4.70
C GLN A 61 -31.86 27.03 3.98
N ALA A 62 -31.22 27.39 2.89
CA ALA A 62 -31.51 28.56 2.10
C ALA A 62 -32.58 28.32 1.03
N ASP A 63 -32.64 27.11 0.47
CA ASP A 63 -33.60 26.70 -0.57
C ASP A 63 -33.87 25.18 -0.46
N ASP A 64 -35.12 24.83 -0.18
CA ASP A 64 -35.60 23.42 -0.09
C ASP A 64 -35.51 22.66 -1.43
N LEU A 65 -35.26 23.35 -2.53
CA LEU A 65 -35.12 22.78 -3.88
C LEU A 65 -33.66 22.46 -4.24
N GLN A 66 -32.74 22.49 -3.26
CA GLN A 66 -31.34 22.19 -3.52
C GLN A 66 -31.15 20.82 -4.17
N ALA A 67 -30.43 20.79 -5.30
CA ALA A 67 -30.08 19.54 -5.99
C ALA A 67 -29.20 18.67 -5.10
N LEU A 68 -29.53 17.39 -5.03
CA LEU A 68 -28.72 16.39 -4.35
C LEU A 68 -27.36 16.21 -5.03
N PRO A 69 -26.29 15.95 -4.28
CA PRO A 69 -25.00 15.58 -4.87
C PRO A 69 -25.17 14.36 -5.79
N ASP A 70 -24.87 14.53 -7.06
CA ASP A 70 -24.86 13.46 -8.07
C ASP A 70 -23.67 13.65 -8.99
N THR A 71 -22.61 12.94 -8.71
CA THR A 71 -21.36 12.93 -9.48
C THR A 71 -21.00 11.51 -9.90
N ALA A 72 -19.92 11.34 -10.65
CA ALA A 72 -19.46 10.03 -11.07
C ALA A 72 -19.20 9.07 -9.88
N ASN A 73 -18.77 9.60 -8.73
CA ASN A 73 -18.35 8.81 -7.58
C ASN A 73 -19.18 9.06 -6.32
N LEU A 74 -20.05 10.08 -6.30
CA LEU A 74 -20.82 10.46 -5.13
C LEU A 74 -22.30 10.60 -5.50
N ARG A 75 -23.16 9.87 -4.79
CA ARG A 75 -24.61 10.00 -4.90
C ARG A 75 -25.23 10.35 -3.57
N GLY A 76 -26.07 11.40 -3.58
CA GLY A 76 -26.86 11.81 -2.45
C GLY A 76 -28.29 11.29 -2.52
N TYR A 77 -28.84 10.89 -1.39
CA TYR A 77 -30.26 10.60 -1.19
C TYR A 77 -30.73 11.33 0.04
N ILE A 78 -31.95 11.83 0.03
CA ILE A 78 -32.54 12.50 1.19
C ILE A 78 -33.86 11.87 1.58
N THR A 79 -34.07 11.70 2.88
CA THR A 79 -35.37 11.32 3.44
C THR A 79 -35.92 12.48 4.19
N LEU A 80 -37.12 12.92 3.86
CA LEU A 80 -37.93 13.85 4.64
C LEU A 80 -38.91 13.05 5.52
N GLU A 81 -39.33 13.58 6.66
CA GLU A 81 -40.23 12.89 7.60
C GLU A 81 -41.46 12.24 6.93
N ASN A 82 -41.89 12.76 5.78
CA ASN A 82 -43.09 12.30 5.07
C ASN A 82 -42.82 11.65 3.72
N ASN A 83 -41.56 11.60 3.22
CA ASN A 83 -41.24 11.03 1.92
C ASN A 83 -40.03 10.11 1.96
N ILE A 84 -40.28 8.81 2.21
CA ILE A 84 -39.25 7.76 2.30
C ILE A 84 -39.00 7.12 0.92
N GLN A 85 -39.73 7.51 -0.13
CA GLN A 85 -39.77 6.74 -1.39
C GLN A 85 -38.50 6.84 -2.23
N ASP A 86 -37.76 7.93 -2.10
CA ASP A 86 -36.59 8.21 -2.94
C ASP A 86 -35.28 7.56 -2.42
N VAL A 87 -35.30 7.00 -1.18
CA VAL A 87 -34.14 6.32 -0.61
C VAL A 87 -34.25 4.81 -0.77
N PRO A 88 -33.24 4.13 -1.38
CA PRO A 88 -33.20 2.68 -1.47
C PRO A 88 -33.40 2.00 -0.11
N GLY A 89 -34.24 0.94 -0.09
CA GLY A 89 -34.62 0.25 1.15
C GLY A 89 -33.42 -0.24 1.98
N GLU A 90 -32.35 -0.63 1.30
CA GLU A 90 -31.11 -1.10 1.94
C GLU A 90 -30.40 -0.01 2.78
N LEU A 91 -30.57 1.27 2.41
CA LEU A 91 -29.91 2.39 3.09
C LEU A 91 -30.70 2.89 4.31
N ARG A 92 -32.00 2.61 4.39
CA ARG A 92 -32.89 3.14 5.44
C ARG A 92 -32.59 2.63 6.84
N SER A 93 -31.93 1.49 6.95
CA SER A 93 -31.55 0.88 8.23
C SER A 93 -30.35 1.53 8.89
N TYR A 94 -29.60 2.33 8.16
CA TYR A 94 -28.38 2.97 8.68
C TYR A 94 -28.70 4.22 9.47
N VAL A 95 -27.95 4.39 10.56
CA VAL A 95 -28.08 5.54 11.48
C VAL A 95 -27.09 6.64 11.12
N ASP A 96 -27.26 7.81 11.72
CA ASP A 96 -26.38 8.97 11.57
C ASP A 96 -24.90 8.65 11.86
N GLY A 97 -24.00 9.17 11.06
CA GLY A 97 -22.56 9.06 11.19
C GLY A 97 -21.85 8.45 9.99
N PHE A 98 -20.51 8.33 10.10
CA PHE A 98 -19.68 7.65 9.13
C PHE A 98 -19.71 6.13 9.36
N LEU A 99 -20.26 5.40 8.43
CA LEU A 99 -20.47 3.95 8.53
C LEU A 99 -19.36 3.15 7.83
N GLY A 100 -18.49 3.83 7.07
CA GLY A 100 -17.45 3.16 6.29
C GLY A 100 -18.03 2.38 5.11
N ARG A 101 -17.41 1.25 4.78
CA ARG A 101 -17.85 0.41 3.65
C ARG A 101 -19.11 -0.39 4.02
N VAL A 102 -20.15 -0.22 3.23
CA VAL A 102 -21.42 -0.95 3.37
C VAL A 102 -21.70 -1.74 2.10
N THR A 103 -22.47 -2.82 2.20
CA THR A 103 -22.92 -3.55 1.01
C THR A 103 -24.16 -2.89 0.46
N PHE A 104 -24.07 -2.35 -0.74
CA PHE A 104 -25.18 -1.69 -1.43
C PHE A 104 -25.14 -1.98 -2.95
N ALA A 105 -26.23 -2.43 -3.50
CA ALA A 105 -26.37 -2.75 -4.94
C ALA A 105 -25.28 -3.71 -5.47
N GLY A 106 -24.80 -4.66 -4.65
CA GLY A 106 -23.75 -5.62 -5.02
C GLY A 106 -22.32 -5.06 -5.00
N LYS A 107 -22.15 -3.81 -4.59
CA LYS A 107 -20.87 -3.11 -4.40
C LYS A 107 -20.57 -2.85 -2.92
N GLN A 108 -19.40 -2.31 -2.64
CA GLN A 108 -19.00 -1.91 -1.29
C GLN A 108 -18.64 -0.41 -1.24
N PRO A 109 -19.62 0.49 -1.49
CA PRO A 109 -19.39 1.92 -1.35
C PRO A 109 -19.16 2.32 0.11
N THR A 110 -18.57 3.49 0.30
CA THR A 110 -18.52 4.16 1.61
C THR A 110 -19.80 4.96 1.82
N LEU A 111 -20.44 4.77 2.97
CA LEU A 111 -21.67 5.46 3.35
C LEU A 111 -21.41 6.43 4.49
N TYR A 112 -21.89 7.64 4.30
CA TYR A 112 -22.03 8.67 5.34
C TYR A 112 -23.50 9.09 5.45
N VAL A 113 -24.01 9.16 6.66
CA VAL A 113 -25.38 9.59 6.94
C VAL A 113 -25.32 10.81 7.85
N SER A 114 -26.07 11.84 7.50
CA SER A 114 -26.18 13.06 8.33
C SER A 114 -27.64 13.43 8.50
N GLU A 115 -28.06 13.65 9.75
CA GLU A 115 -29.44 14.01 10.10
C GLU A 115 -29.50 15.43 10.63
N ARG A 116 -30.40 16.26 10.05
CA ARG A 116 -30.70 17.62 10.52
C ARG A 116 -32.20 17.93 10.38
N ASN A 117 -32.80 18.48 11.43
CA ASN A 117 -34.18 18.95 11.42
C ASN A 117 -35.20 17.89 10.93
N GLY A 118 -35.01 16.62 11.26
CA GLY A 118 -35.90 15.52 10.83
C GLY A 118 -35.68 15.09 9.37
N ALA A 119 -34.79 15.71 8.61
CA ALA A 119 -34.34 15.25 7.31
C ALA A 119 -33.03 14.46 7.44
N ARG A 120 -32.90 13.36 6.69
CA ARG A 120 -31.70 12.52 6.70
C ARG A 120 -31.09 12.44 5.31
N LEU A 121 -29.83 12.86 5.21
CA LEU A 121 -29.00 12.83 4.01
C LEU A 121 -28.14 11.58 4.04
N TYR A 122 -28.15 10.81 2.95
CA TYR A 122 -27.29 9.67 2.72
C TYR A 122 -26.33 10.01 1.58
N LEU A 123 -25.05 9.99 1.86
CA LEU A 123 -23.98 10.16 0.86
C LEU A 123 -23.31 8.82 0.60
N VAL A 124 -23.50 8.31 -0.61
CA VAL A 124 -22.94 7.03 -1.08
C VAL A 124 -21.77 7.32 -1.99
N PHE A 125 -20.56 6.99 -1.53
CA PHE A 125 -19.33 7.20 -2.28
C PHE A 125 -18.79 5.90 -2.86
N ASP A 126 -18.72 5.84 -4.21
CA ASP A 126 -18.20 4.69 -4.94
C ASP A 126 -16.66 4.71 -4.95
N ASN A 127 -16.06 3.79 -4.21
CA ASN A 127 -14.61 3.67 -4.08
C ASN A 127 -13.93 2.95 -5.25
N GLU A 128 -14.68 2.30 -6.15
CA GLU A 128 -14.09 1.45 -7.20
C GLU A 128 -13.14 2.25 -8.10
N ASN A 129 -13.59 3.38 -8.61
CA ASN A 129 -12.78 4.23 -9.50
C ASN A 129 -11.56 4.84 -8.79
N VAL A 130 -11.70 5.19 -7.51
CA VAL A 130 -10.60 5.76 -6.71
C VAL A 130 -9.54 4.71 -6.40
N SER A 131 -9.96 3.47 -6.12
CA SER A 131 -9.06 2.35 -5.89
C SER A 131 -8.22 2.01 -7.13
N GLU A 132 -8.84 2.04 -8.30
CA GLU A 132 -8.16 1.80 -9.58
C GLU A 132 -7.11 2.88 -9.88
N LEU A 133 -7.45 4.16 -9.70
CA LEU A 133 -6.51 5.26 -9.85
C LEU A 133 -5.35 5.17 -8.84
N ALA A 134 -5.63 4.85 -7.58
CA ALA A 134 -4.60 4.67 -6.56
C ALA A 134 -3.65 3.52 -6.91
N PHE A 135 -4.15 2.44 -7.53
CA PHE A 135 -3.32 1.35 -8.02
C PHE A 135 -2.37 1.80 -9.14
N TYR A 136 -2.90 2.47 -10.18
CA TYR A 136 -2.08 2.88 -11.32
C TYR A 136 -1.05 3.96 -10.96
N PHE A 137 -1.41 4.92 -10.14
CA PHE A 137 -0.52 6.04 -9.79
C PHE A 137 0.33 5.79 -8.55
N GLY A 138 -0.05 4.88 -7.67
CA GLY A 138 0.67 4.55 -6.43
C GLY A 138 1.44 3.23 -6.52
N ILE A 139 0.73 2.13 -6.61
CA ILE A 139 1.31 0.78 -6.47
C ILE A 139 2.16 0.40 -7.68
N LEU A 140 1.73 0.75 -8.90
CA LEU A 140 2.43 0.34 -10.11
C LEU A 140 3.84 0.96 -10.20
N PRO A 141 4.05 2.30 -10.09
CA PRO A 141 5.38 2.90 -10.13
C PRO A 141 6.29 2.39 -9.01
N LEU A 142 5.73 2.19 -7.83
CA LEU A 142 6.47 1.68 -6.69
C LEU A 142 6.92 0.24 -6.89
N SER A 143 6.08 -0.61 -7.49
CA SER A 143 6.42 -1.99 -7.84
C SER A 143 7.54 -2.03 -8.87
N VAL A 144 7.50 -1.17 -9.88
CA VAL A 144 8.57 -1.05 -10.88
C VAL A 144 9.89 -0.61 -10.23
N ALA A 145 9.85 0.37 -9.34
CA ALA A 145 11.05 0.81 -8.60
C ALA A 145 11.64 -0.32 -7.75
N LEU A 146 10.80 -1.10 -7.07
CA LEU A 146 11.25 -2.28 -6.32
C LEU A 146 11.91 -3.31 -7.21
N VAL A 147 11.32 -3.66 -8.34
CA VAL A 147 11.90 -4.62 -9.31
C VAL A 147 13.26 -4.14 -9.80
N LEU A 148 13.41 -2.84 -10.09
CA LEU A 148 14.69 -2.25 -10.50
C LEU A 148 15.74 -2.34 -9.39
N ILE A 149 15.39 -2.01 -8.14
CA ILE A 149 16.31 -2.10 -6.99
C ILE A 149 16.75 -3.55 -6.77
N TYR A 150 15.84 -4.51 -6.82
CA TYR A 150 16.17 -5.93 -6.70
C TYR A 150 17.04 -6.41 -7.85
N GLY A 151 16.70 -6.02 -9.09
CA GLY A 151 17.46 -6.36 -10.28
C GLY A 151 18.91 -5.85 -10.24
N LEU A 152 19.08 -4.57 -9.88
CA LEU A 152 20.40 -3.97 -9.72
C LEU A 152 21.19 -4.60 -8.57
N SER A 153 20.57 -4.87 -7.45
CA SER A 153 21.22 -5.54 -6.30
C SER A 153 21.69 -6.95 -6.68
N PHE A 154 20.86 -7.69 -7.40
CA PHE A 154 21.22 -9.02 -7.89
C PHE A 154 22.37 -8.97 -8.92
N LEU A 155 22.33 -8.01 -9.85
CA LEU A 155 23.38 -7.82 -10.84
C LEU A 155 24.71 -7.47 -10.18
N THR A 156 24.70 -6.53 -9.23
CA THR A 156 25.90 -6.14 -8.45
C THR A 156 26.45 -7.33 -7.67
N TYR A 157 25.61 -8.13 -7.03
CA TYR A 157 26.02 -9.34 -6.36
C TYR A 157 26.71 -10.33 -7.30
N ARG A 158 26.11 -10.55 -8.48
CA ARG A 158 26.64 -11.49 -9.47
C ARG A 158 27.97 -11.03 -10.08
N LEU A 159 28.11 -9.73 -10.33
CA LEU A 159 29.36 -9.13 -10.83
C LEU A 159 30.46 -9.16 -9.76
N SER A 160 30.15 -8.81 -8.53
CA SER A 160 31.09 -8.86 -7.40
C SER A 160 31.63 -10.26 -7.16
N HIS A 161 30.75 -11.28 -7.26
CA HIS A 161 31.17 -12.67 -7.10
C HIS A 161 32.12 -13.14 -8.20
N LYS A 162 31.92 -12.67 -9.44
CA LYS A 162 32.84 -12.96 -10.57
C LYS A 162 34.16 -12.22 -10.45
N ALA A 163 34.18 -11.00 -9.91
CA ALA A 163 35.40 -10.19 -9.80
C ALA A 163 36.30 -10.65 -8.62
N ILE A 164 35.74 -11.20 -7.55
CA ILE A 164 36.50 -11.62 -6.37
C ILE A 164 37.06 -13.04 -6.55
N SER A 165 36.44 -13.89 -7.35
CA SER A 165 36.86 -15.28 -7.55
C SER A 165 38.31 -15.43 -8.04
N PRO A 166 38.79 -14.61 -9.03
CA PRO A 166 40.20 -14.74 -9.50
C PRO A 166 41.24 -14.27 -8.45
N ILE A 167 40.88 -13.31 -7.60
CA ILE A 167 41.81 -12.77 -6.61
C ILE A 167 42.02 -13.77 -5.47
N VAL A 168 41.00 -14.48 -5.07
CA VAL A 168 41.09 -15.52 -4.04
C VAL A 168 41.91 -16.71 -4.52
N SER A 169 41.71 -17.14 -5.79
CA SER A 169 42.50 -18.23 -6.36
C SER A 169 43.99 -17.88 -6.53
N LEU A 170 44.33 -16.61 -6.81
CA LEU A 170 45.70 -16.13 -6.87
C LEU A 170 46.37 -16.09 -5.51
N ALA A 171 45.63 -15.70 -4.48
CA ALA A 171 46.11 -15.72 -3.08
C ALA A 171 46.38 -17.14 -2.58
N ASP A 172 45.48 -18.08 -2.88
CA ASP A 172 45.63 -19.47 -2.53
C ASP A 172 46.85 -20.10 -3.28
N TYR A 173 47.07 -19.74 -4.55
CA TYR A 173 48.22 -20.20 -5.34
C TYR A 173 49.54 -19.68 -4.80
N LEU A 174 49.59 -18.41 -4.33
CA LEU A 174 50.80 -17.82 -3.75
C LEU A 174 51.09 -18.42 -2.35
N GLU A 175 50.10 -18.79 -1.61
CA GLU A 175 50.23 -19.43 -0.29
C GLU A 175 50.80 -20.86 -0.44
N GLU A 176 50.31 -21.62 -1.39
CA GLU A 176 50.80 -22.96 -1.74
C GLU A 176 52.25 -22.92 -2.26
N TYR A 177 52.62 -21.94 -3.07
CA TYR A 177 53.98 -21.76 -3.57
C TYR A 177 54.96 -21.40 -2.43
N ARG A 178 54.54 -20.62 -1.44
CA ARG A 178 55.36 -20.22 -0.31
C ARG A 178 55.62 -21.39 0.67
N PHE A 179 54.70 -22.31 0.85
CA PHE A 179 54.86 -23.49 1.65
C PHE A 179 55.65 -24.60 0.96
N GLY A 180 55.61 -24.67 -0.39
CA GLY A 180 56.40 -25.64 -1.17
C GLY A 180 57.89 -25.36 -1.14
N GLN A 181 58.33 -24.09 -1.10
CA GLN A 181 59.75 -23.73 -1.04
C GLN A 181 60.44 -23.96 0.32
N THR A 182 59.67 -24.08 1.38
CA THR A 182 60.25 -24.30 2.73
C THR A 182 60.61 -25.76 3.00
N HIS A 183 60.23 -26.67 2.11
CA HIS A 183 60.49 -28.12 2.30
C HIS A 183 61.72 -28.64 1.52
N GLU A 184 62.36 -27.82 0.68
CA GLU A 184 63.57 -28.22 -0.09
C GLU A 184 64.90 -27.75 0.53
N LEU A 185 64.89 -27.16 1.75
CA LEU A 185 66.11 -26.63 2.40
C LEU A 185 66.45 -27.35 3.73
N THR A 186 66.18 -28.66 3.83
CA THR A 186 66.72 -29.49 4.94
C THR A 186 67.42 -30.72 4.43
#